data_04419ef29a31cc943d794f420b2fdeb0
#
_entry.id   04419ef29a31cc943d794f420b2fdeb0
#
_cell.length_a   1.000
_cell.length_b   1.000
_cell.length_c   1.000
_cell.angle_alpha   90.00
_cell.angle_beta   90.00
_cell.angle_gamma   90.00
#
_symmetry.space_group_name_H-M   'P 1'
#
loop_
_entity.id
_entity.type
_entity.pdbx_description
1 polymer ?
#
loop_
_entity_poly.entity_id
_entity_poly.type
_entity_poly.pdbx_seq_one_letter_code
_entity_poly.pdbx_strand_id
1 'polypeptide(L)'
;MKMKKAFNILSLLVILGLLLAACAPAATDAPVEEQPVETDAPAVTEEPAPAATEEVPSTERRGGWLDEIDFSVVSSDSAVSQLQAGAIDFYSFNLSSNTLQDIKDAGLNYTQSYGGNYGISLNPAVFEDAAVMNPFSNRKIREALNWLIDRNYINQEIYGGGSLPKLLPITTQLVEYTNLVDTARALETKYAYDLEKARAQIATEMEAMGATLGEDGKWQIDGEPVTLIFLIRSDGDGTRQPMGDYVSNQLEEVGFTVDRQYK
;
A
#
# COMPACT_ATOMS: atom_id res chain seq x y z
N MET A 1 26.32 -37.05 24.31
CA MET A 1 26.69 -35.64 24.50
C MET A 1 27.91 -35.18 23.69
N LYS A 2 28.85 -36.03 23.30
CA LYS A 2 30.06 -35.66 22.51
C LYS A 2 29.79 -35.38 21.04
N MET A 3 28.81 -36.04 20.39
CA MET A 3 28.49 -35.85 18.97
C MET A 3 27.85 -34.47 18.65
N LYS A 4 27.00 -33.94 19.53
CA LYS A 4 26.37 -32.59 19.29
C LYS A 4 27.38 -31.45 19.35
N LYS A 5 28.44 -31.58 20.20
CA LYS A 5 29.52 -30.57 20.25
C LYS A 5 30.40 -30.57 18.99
N ALA A 6 30.68 -31.76 18.42
CA ALA A 6 31.45 -31.88 17.18
C ALA A 6 30.69 -31.27 15.97
N PHE A 7 29.37 -31.46 15.92
CA PHE A 7 28.55 -30.91 14.84
C PHE A 7 28.48 -29.37 14.88
N ASN A 8 28.37 -28.81 16.07
CA ASN A 8 28.35 -27.32 16.22
C ASN A 8 29.70 -26.69 15.89
N ILE A 9 30.82 -27.34 16.16
CA ILE A 9 32.15 -26.86 15.81
C ILE A 9 32.36 -26.93 14.29
N LEU A 10 31.88 -27.99 13.64
CA LEU A 10 31.96 -28.12 12.19
C LEU A 10 31.11 -27.07 11.47
N SER A 11 29.88 -26.79 11.95
CA SER A 11 29.05 -25.72 11.41
C SER A 11 29.71 -24.31 11.56
N LEU A 12 30.35 -24.06 12.68
CA LEU A 12 31.02 -22.78 12.92
C LEU A 12 32.22 -22.57 11.99
N LEU A 13 32.97 -23.65 11.70
CA LEU A 13 34.10 -23.61 10.76
C LEU A 13 33.67 -23.39 9.31
N VAL A 14 32.55 -23.96 8.90
CA VAL A 14 31.97 -23.76 7.56
C VAL A 14 31.50 -22.30 7.36
N ILE A 15 30.85 -21.73 8.37
CA ILE A 15 30.39 -20.31 8.33
C ILE A 15 31.59 -19.35 8.30
N LEU A 16 32.64 -19.64 9.07
CA LEU A 16 33.86 -18.84 9.09
C LEU A 16 34.62 -18.91 7.77
N GLY A 17 34.61 -20.09 7.09
CA GLY A 17 35.20 -20.28 5.76
C GLY A 17 34.50 -19.50 4.65
N LEU A 18 33.16 -19.41 4.71
CA LEU A 18 32.34 -18.64 3.75
C LEU A 18 32.53 -17.12 3.89
N LEU A 19 32.78 -16.62 5.09
CA LEU A 19 33.02 -15.20 5.33
C LEU A 19 34.40 -14.73 4.83
N LEU A 20 35.38 -15.62 4.74
CA LEU A 20 36.73 -15.29 4.23
C LEU A 20 36.84 -15.34 2.71
N ALA A 21 35.89 -15.99 2.01
CA ALA A 21 35.88 -16.07 0.55
C ALA A 21 35.29 -14.81 -0.13
N ALA A 22 34.67 -13.92 0.62
CA ALA A 22 33.99 -12.73 0.09
C ALA A 22 34.91 -11.50 -0.12
N CYS A 23 36.21 -11.58 0.17
CA CYS A 23 37.17 -10.48 0.06
C CYS A 23 38.34 -10.79 -0.92
N ALA A 24 38.10 -11.42 -2.06
CA ALA A 24 39.10 -11.47 -3.14
C ALA A 24 38.82 -10.33 -4.15
N PRO A 25 39.75 -9.42 -4.42
CA PRO A 25 39.57 -8.42 -5.46
C PRO A 25 39.54 -9.09 -6.83
N ALA A 26 38.62 -8.69 -7.69
CA ALA A 26 38.54 -9.11 -9.07
C ALA A 26 39.83 -8.69 -9.80
N ALA A 27 40.47 -9.65 -10.48
CA ALA A 27 41.60 -9.36 -11.34
C ALA A 27 41.13 -8.48 -12.49
N THR A 28 41.70 -7.27 -12.57
CA THR A 28 41.52 -6.36 -13.71
C THR A 28 42.47 -6.84 -14.81
N ASP A 29 41.95 -7.21 -15.95
CA ASP A 29 42.73 -7.50 -17.15
C ASP A 29 43.53 -6.25 -17.53
N ALA A 30 44.84 -6.43 -17.74
CA ALA A 30 45.72 -5.38 -18.16
C ALA A 30 45.44 -5.00 -19.64
N PRO A 31 45.51 -3.71 -19.98
CA PRO A 31 45.34 -3.28 -21.36
C PRO A 31 46.49 -3.79 -22.23
N VAL A 32 46.13 -4.33 -23.39
CA VAL A 32 47.08 -4.68 -24.47
C VAL A 32 47.63 -3.37 -25.01
N GLU A 33 48.96 -3.21 -24.96
CA GLU A 33 49.71 -2.13 -25.58
C GLU A 33 49.71 -2.32 -27.13
N GLU A 34 48.91 -1.53 -27.84
CA GLU A 34 49.03 -1.41 -29.29
C GLU A 34 50.17 -0.43 -29.62
N GLN A 35 51.16 -0.92 -30.39
CA GLN A 35 52.24 -0.10 -30.92
C GLN A 35 51.73 0.92 -31.95
N PRO A 36 52.22 2.16 -31.93
CA PRO A 36 51.76 3.17 -32.89
C PRO A 36 52.31 2.86 -34.29
N VAL A 37 51.43 2.80 -35.27
CA VAL A 37 51.76 2.88 -36.68
C VAL A 37 52.00 4.35 -37.01
N GLU A 38 53.20 4.72 -37.32
CA GLU A 38 53.53 6.02 -37.91
C GLU A 38 52.86 6.16 -39.27
N THR A 39 51.90 7.06 -39.37
CA THR A 39 51.36 7.52 -40.64
C THR A 39 51.62 9.03 -40.73
N ASP A 40 52.50 9.42 -41.64
CA ASP A 40 52.71 10.83 -42.00
C ASP A 40 51.42 11.48 -42.41
N ALA A 41 50.98 12.44 -41.62
CA ALA A 41 49.84 13.31 -41.93
C ALA A 41 50.34 14.73 -42.26
N PRO A 42 49.77 15.38 -43.26
CA PRO A 42 50.22 16.71 -43.70
C PRO A 42 49.90 17.76 -42.63
N ALA A 43 50.78 18.73 -42.46
CA ALA A 43 50.70 19.84 -41.55
C ALA A 43 49.35 20.56 -41.69
N VAL A 44 48.49 20.43 -40.65
CA VAL A 44 47.27 21.24 -40.51
C VAL A 44 47.69 22.59 -39.93
N THR A 45 47.43 23.64 -40.67
CA THR A 45 47.54 25.02 -40.20
C THR A 45 46.55 25.20 -39.04
N GLU A 46 47.05 25.45 -37.85
CA GLU A 46 46.20 25.80 -36.68
C GLU A 46 45.40 27.08 -37.00
N GLU A 47 44.10 26.92 -37.17
CA GLU A 47 43.15 28.04 -37.11
C GLU A 47 43.12 28.50 -35.62
N PRO A 48 43.22 29.82 -35.36
CA PRO A 48 43.24 30.28 -33.97
C PRO A 48 41.95 29.86 -33.26
N ALA A 49 42.08 29.15 -32.14
CA ALA A 49 40.96 28.76 -31.29
C ALA A 49 40.06 29.97 -31.03
N PRO A 50 38.74 29.84 -31.20
CA PRO A 50 37.81 30.92 -30.84
C PRO A 50 38.08 31.31 -29.40
N ALA A 51 38.26 32.63 -29.18
CA ALA A 51 38.44 33.19 -27.85
C ALA A 51 37.31 32.68 -26.94
N ALA A 52 37.67 32.12 -25.80
CA ALA A 52 36.69 31.71 -24.80
C ALA A 52 35.81 32.91 -24.51
N THR A 53 34.58 32.84 -24.95
CA THR A 53 33.54 33.82 -24.55
C THR A 53 33.42 33.69 -23.05
N GLU A 54 33.87 34.73 -22.30
CA GLU A 54 33.60 34.78 -20.88
C GLU A 54 32.05 34.72 -20.73
N GLU A 55 31.59 33.59 -20.20
CA GLU A 55 30.18 33.47 -19.80
C GLU A 55 29.90 34.58 -18.77
N VAL A 56 29.20 35.62 -19.19
CA VAL A 56 28.67 36.62 -18.26
C VAL A 56 27.75 35.85 -17.31
N PRO A 57 28.02 35.81 -15.99
CA PRO A 57 27.19 35.07 -15.06
C PRO A 57 25.76 35.55 -15.22
N SER A 58 24.85 34.63 -15.53
CA SER A 58 23.43 34.95 -15.59
C SER A 58 23.01 35.56 -14.27
N THR A 59 22.56 36.79 -14.28
CA THR A 59 22.01 37.45 -13.08
C THR A 59 20.61 36.94 -12.77
N GLU A 60 20.03 36.12 -13.65
CA GLU A 60 18.77 35.43 -13.39
C GLU A 60 18.99 34.22 -12.46
N ARG A 61 18.47 34.30 -11.27
CA ARG A 61 18.42 33.21 -10.33
C ARG A 61 17.57 32.08 -10.94
N ARG A 62 18.18 30.92 -11.21
CA ARG A 62 17.50 29.70 -11.70
C ARG A 62 17.42 28.72 -10.56
N GLY A 63 16.21 28.19 -10.31
CA GLY A 63 15.96 27.22 -9.26
C GLY A 63 15.26 27.81 -8.04
N GLY A 64 15.36 27.15 -6.89
CA GLY A 64 14.78 27.63 -5.63
C GLY A 64 15.40 28.96 -5.17
N TRP A 65 14.54 29.85 -4.65
CA TRP A 65 14.96 31.17 -4.16
C TRP A 65 15.35 31.15 -2.67
N LEU A 66 15.61 29.94 -2.14
CA LEU A 66 15.99 29.71 -0.76
C LEU A 66 17.52 29.72 -0.62
N ASP A 67 18.02 30.36 0.42
CA ASP A 67 19.44 30.35 0.75
C ASP A 67 19.82 29.13 1.57
N GLU A 68 18.86 28.60 2.36
CA GLU A 68 19.05 27.45 3.23
C GLU A 68 17.78 26.62 3.32
N ILE A 69 17.91 25.31 3.44
CA ILE A 69 16.80 24.37 3.68
C ILE A 69 17.25 23.44 4.81
N ASP A 70 16.61 23.54 5.96
CA ASP A 70 16.82 22.68 7.11
C ASP A 70 15.82 21.52 7.12
N PHE A 71 16.32 20.30 7.24
CA PHE A 71 15.49 19.12 7.37
C PHE A 71 15.45 18.64 8.81
N SER A 72 14.24 18.52 9.36
CA SER A 72 14.02 17.98 10.69
C SER A 72 13.03 16.82 10.65
N VAL A 73 13.12 15.91 11.62
CA VAL A 73 12.17 14.81 11.78
C VAL A 73 11.02 15.26 12.67
N VAL A 74 9.81 15.29 12.11
CA VAL A 74 8.59 15.68 12.82
C VAL A 74 7.60 14.52 12.71
N SER A 75 6.96 14.13 13.83
CA SER A 75 5.91 13.13 13.83
C SER A 75 4.65 13.67 13.17
N SER A 76 3.90 12.78 12.49
CA SER A 76 2.62 13.14 11.88
C SER A 76 1.63 13.79 12.85
N ASP A 77 1.60 13.31 14.09
CA ASP A 77 0.67 13.80 15.14
C ASP A 77 0.97 15.25 15.58
N SER A 78 2.22 15.70 15.41
CA SER A 78 2.63 17.05 15.79
C SER A 78 2.76 18.00 14.59
N ALA A 79 2.64 17.50 13.37
CA ALA A 79 2.91 18.28 12.15
C ALA A 79 2.00 19.50 12.02
N VAL A 80 0.68 19.35 12.22
CA VAL A 80 -0.29 20.44 12.11
C VAL A 80 0.02 21.54 13.14
N SER A 81 0.27 21.16 14.40
CA SER A 81 0.55 22.13 15.46
C SER A 81 1.89 22.85 15.26
N GLN A 82 2.91 22.17 14.72
CA GLN A 82 4.20 22.79 14.42
C GLN A 82 4.14 23.75 13.24
N LEU A 83 3.36 23.42 12.21
CA LEU A 83 3.07 24.33 11.09
C LEU A 83 2.32 25.59 11.57
N GLN A 84 1.31 25.42 12.44
CA GLN A 84 0.57 26.57 13.01
C GLN A 84 1.47 27.46 13.87
N ALA A 85 2.40 26.87 14.61
CA ALA A 85 3.33 27.60 15.45
C ALA A 85 4.49 28.26 14.67
N GLY A 86 4.62 27.99 13.37
CA GLY A 86 5.75 28.42 12.56
C GLY A 86 7.07 27.77 12.96
N ALA A 87 7.03 26.61 13.63
CA ALA A 87 8.22 25.84 13.98
C ALA A 87 8.80 25.09 12.78
N ILE A 88 7.96 24.80 11.79
CA ILE A 88 8.33 24.32 10.45
C ILE A 88 7.50 25.10 9.41
N ASP A 89 8.05 25.28 8.22
CA ASP A 89 7.39 25.98 7.11
C ASP A 89 6.67 25.02 6.17
N PHE A 90 7.14 23.77 6.10
CA PHE A 90 6.64 22.76 5.17
C PHE A 90 6.77 21.36 5.75
N TYR A 91 5.72 20.57 5.62
CA TYR A 91 5.71 19.16 5.96
C TYR A 91 5.53 18.33 4.69
N SER A 92 6.54 17.54 4.32
CA SER A 92 6.61 16.82 3.04
C SER A 92 6.15 15.37 3.09
N PHE A 93 5.87 14.84 4.29
CA PHE A 93 5.38 13.47 4.45
C PHE A 93 3.85 13.43 4.43
N ASN A 94 3.29 12.26 4.10
CA ASN A 94 1.84 12.10 4.05
C ASN A 94 1.22 12.19 5.45
N LEU A 95 0.23 13.06 5.58
CA LEU A 95 -0.70 13.04 6.71
C LEU A 95 -1.89 12.15 6.38
N SER A 96 -2.46 11.53 7.39
CA SER A 96 -3.67 10.75 7.24
C SER A 96 -4.85 11.61 6.83
N SER A 97 -5.76 11.08 6.01
CA SER A 97 -6.92 11.83 5.55
C SER A 97 -7.89 12.23 6.65
N ASN A 98 -7.87 11.55 7.80
CA ASN A 98 -8.65 11.95 8.98
C ASN A 98 -8.16 13.26 9.62
N THR A 99 -6.92 13.71 9.34
CA THR A 99 -6.39 15.01 9.80
C THR A 99 -6.79 16.17 8.89
N LEU A 100 -7.53 15.91 7.81
CA LEU A 100 -7.89 16.94 6.83
C LEU A 100 -8.69 18.08 7.45
N GLN A 101 -9.59 17.77 8.39
CA GLN A 101 -10.39 18.79 9.06
C GLN A 101 -9.52 19.68 9.93
N ASP A 102 -8.58 19.11 10.69
CA ASP A 102 -7.65 19.87 11.52
C ASP A 102 -6.78 20.82 10.69
N ILE A 103 -6.32 20.37 9.51
CA ILE A 103 -5.55 21.19 8.56
C ILE A 103 -6.38 22.38 8.06
N LYS A 104 -7.65 22.15 7.74
CA LYS A 104 -8.58 23.21 7.29
C LYS A 104 -8.89 24.19 8.41
N ASP A 105 -9.18 23.70 9.61
CA ASP A 105 -9.47 24.53 10.77
C ASP A 105 -8.25 25.37 11.20
N ALA A 106 -7.06 24.82 10.97
CA ALA A 106 -5.79 25.54 11.14
C ALA A 106 -5.53 26.62 10.09
N GLY A 107 -6.30 26.68 8.99
CA GLY A 107 -6.11 27.59 7.89
C GLY A 107 -4.83 27.34 7.07
N LEU A 108 -4.29 26.11 7.13
CA LEU A 108 -3.05 25.74 6.45
C LEU A 108 -3.30 25.39 4.98
N ASN A 109 -2.33 25.73 4.13
CA ASN A 109 -2.32 25.27 2.74
C ASN A 109 -1.93 23.80 2.66
N TYR A 110 -2.56 23.06 1.78
CA TYR A 110 -2.25 21.64 1.58
C TYR A 110 -2.47 21.21 0.14
N THR A 111 -1.83 20.09 -0.23
CA THR A 111 -2.13 19.34 -1.44
C THR A 111 -2.68 17.98 -1.06
N GLN A 112 -3.67 17.49 -1.81
CA GLN A 112 -4.27 16.18 -1.56
C GLN A 112 -4.04 15.26 -2.75
N SER A 113 -3.64 14.01 -2.47
CA SER A 113 -3.42 12.96 -3.46
C SER A 113 -4.29 11.75 -3.14
N TYR A 114 -4.90 11.16 -4.16
CA TYR A 114 -5.73 9.96 -4.07
C TYR A 114 -5.07 8.75 -4.74
N GLY A 115 -3.74 8.68 -4.72
CA GLY A 115 -2.96 7.63 -5.40
C GLY A 115 -3.04 6.26 -4.75
N GLY A 116 -3.18 6.18 -3.42
CA GLY A 116 -3.30 4.94 -2.67
C GLY A 116 -4.71 4.37 -2.65
N ASN A 117 -4.82 3.10 -2.30
CA ASN A 117 -6.10 2.48 -1.97
C ASN A 117 -5.95 1.38 -0.94
N TYR A 118 -6.99 1.19 -0.15
CA TYR A 118 -7.13 0.06 0.76
C TYR A 118 -8.23 -0.87 0.27
N GLY A 119 -8.07 -2.15 0.52
CA GLY A 119 -9.03 -3.17 0.12
C GLY A 119 -8.96 -4.38 1.04
N ILE A 120 -9.93 -5.26 0.90
CA ILE A 120 -9.97 -6.52 1.60
C ILE A 120 -9.47 -7.61 0.65
N SER A 121 -8.47 -8.37 1.11
CA SER A 121 -8.02 -9.57 0.41
C SER A 121 -8.80 -10.77 0.94
N LEU A 122 -9.49 -11.48 0.05
CA LEU A 122 -10.27 -12.66 0.36
C LEU A 122 -9.51 -13.90 -0.09
N ASN A 123 -9.42 -14.92 0.76
CA ASN A 123 -8.89 -16.23 0.39
C ASN A 123 -9.95 -17.03 -0.37
N PRO A 124 -9.81 -17.30 -1.67
CA PRO A 124 -10.79 -18.03 -2.46
C PRO A 124 -10.60 -19.55 -2.42
N ALA A 125 -9.66 -20.06 -1.64
CA ALA A 125 -9.32 -21.48 -1.64
C ALA A 125 -10.48 -22.33 -1.10
N VAL A 126 -10.65 -23.51 -1.67
CA VAL A 126 -11.42 -24.60 -1.06
C VAL A 126 -10.45 -25.35 -0.13
N PHE A 127 -10.83 -25.52 1.12
CA PHE A 127 -9.98 -26.24 2.08
C PHE A 127 -10.08 -27.75 1.86
N GLU A 128 -8.98 -28.45 2.12
CA GLU A 128 -8.92 -29.92 2.03
C GLU A 128 -9.77 -30.59 3.12
N ASP A 129 -9.84 -29.96 4.30
CA ASP A 129 -10.68 -30.41 5.40
C ASP A 129 -12.14 -30.00 5.13
N ALA A 130 -12.99 -30.98 4.81
CA ALA A 130 -14.40 -30.74 4.53
C ALA A 130 -15.19 -30.25 5.75
N ALA A 131 -14.68 -30.40 6.97
CA ALA A 131 -15.28 -29.86 8.19
C ALA A 131 -15.08 -28.34 8.32
N VAL A 132 -14.15 -27.74 7.55
CA VAL A 132 -13.86 -26.32 7.58
C VAL A 132 -14.38 -25.65 6.32
N MET A 133 -15.51 -24.97 6.45
CA MET A 133 -16.09 -24.22 5.34
C MET A 133 -15.36 -22.88 5.14
N ASN A 134 -14.95 -22.59 3.90
CA ASN A 134 -14.55 -21.25 3.49
C ASN A 134 -15.66 -20.60 2.64
N PRO A 135 -16.47 -19.69 3.17
CA PRO A 135 -17.51 -19.02 2.41
C PRO A 135 -16.97 -18.27 1.19
N PHE A 136 -15.75 -17.76 1.29
CA PHE A 136 -15.11 -16.99 0.22
C PHE A 136 -14.58 -17.85 -0.92
N SER A 137 -14.67 -19.19 -0.86
CA SER A 137 -14.51 -20.04 -2.05
C SER A 137 -15.62 -19.77 -3.07
N ASN A 138 -16.82 -19.40 -2.61
CA ASN A 138 -17.96 -19.04 -3.46
C ASN A 138 -17.82 -17.61 -4.01
N ARG A 139 -17.81 -17.48 -5.34
CA ARG A 139 -17.69 -16.19 -6.01
C ARG A 139 -18.83 -15.23 -5.67
N LYS A 140 -20.06 -15.73 -5.53
CA LYS A 140 -21.23 -14.88 -5.30
C LYS A 140 -21.25 -14.31 -3.86
N ILE A 141 -20.72 -15.04 -2.89
CA ILE A 141 -20.50 -14.51 -1.54
C ILE A 141 -19.47 -13.36 -1.60
N ARG A 142 -18.36 -13.55 -2.33
CA ARG A 142 -17.39 -12.47 -2.52
C ARG A 142 -18.01 -11.26 -3.24
N GLU A 143 -18.89 -11.48 -4.22
CA GLU A 143 -19.60 -10.39 -4.90
C GLU A 143 -20.55 -9.65 -3.93
N ALA A 144 -21.23 -10.36 -3.04
CA ALA A 144 -22.16 -9.80 -2.08
C ALA A 144 -21.50 -8.80 -1.10
N LEU A 145 -20.21 -8.95 -0.81
CA LEU A 145 -19.47 -7.99 0.03
C LEU A 145 -19.45 -6.57 -0.58
N ASN A 146 -19.65 -6.42 -1.88
CA ASN A 146 -19.75 -5.09 -2.48
C ASN A 146 -21.01 -4.35 -2.04
N TRP A 147 -22.11 -5.06 -1.82
CA TRP A 147 -23.36 -4.49 -1.28
C TRP A 147 -23.34 -4.40 0.24
N LEU A 148 -22.60 -5.29 0.92
CA LEU A 148 -22.50 -5.35 2.37
C LEU A 148 -21.73 -4.18 2.97
N ILE A 149 -20.67 -3.74 2.30
CA ILE A 149 -19.72 -2.75 2.85
C ILE A 149 -20.06 -1.37 2.31
N ASP A 150 -20.54 -0.49 3.19
CA ASP A 150 -20.78 0.92 2.86
C ASP A 150 -19.47 1.71 2.81
N ARG A 151 -18.98 1.91 1.59
CA ARG A 151 -17.75 2.68 1.36
C ARG A 151 -17.92 4.17 1.65
N ASN A 152 -19.16 4.70 1.58
CA ASN A 152 -19.42 6.09 1.94
C ASN A 152 -19.36 6.28 3.46
N TYR A 153 -19.88 5.33 4.24
CA TYR A 153 -19.69 5.31 5.68
C TYR A 153 -18.20 5.33 6.05
N ILE A 154 -17.42 4.43 5.46
CA ILE A 154 -15.98 4.38 5.70
C ILE A 154 -15.32 5.73 5.37
N ASN A 155 -15.69 6.33 4.24
CA ASN A 155 -15.15 7.64 3.85
C ASN A 155 -15.52 8.73 4.86
N GLN A 156 -16.77 8.82 5.29
CA GLN A 156 -17.24 9.92 6.15
C GLN A 156 -16.80 9.73 7.61
N GLU A 157 -16.99 8.54 8.16
CA GLU A 157 -16.83 8.31 9.59
C GLU A 157 -15.40 7.92 9.99
N ILE A 158 -14.63 7.30 9.07
CA ILE A 158 -13.29 6.83 9.38
C ILE A 158 -12.23 7.74 8.77
N TYR A 159 -12.49 8.23 7.55
CA TYR A 159 -11.55 9.09 6.83
C TYR A 159 -11.92 10.59 6.86
N GLY A 160 -12.95 10.98 7.62
CA GLY A 160 -13.38 12.39 7.74
C GLY A 160 -13.72 13.04 6.41
N GLY A 161 -14.21 12.28 5.43
CA GLY A 161 -14.48 12.75 4.07
C GLY A 161 -13.21 12.95 3.20
N GLY A 162 -12.05 12.60 3.73
CA GLY A 162 -10.75 12.81 3.06
C GLY A 162 -10.36 11.74 2.05
N SER A 163 -11.21 10.72 1.80
CA SER A 163 -10.95 9.65 0.82
C SER A 163 -12.04 9.59 -0.24
N LEU A 164 -11.92 8.64 -1.16
CA LEU A 164 -12.95 8.40 -2.18
C LEU A 164 -13.29 6.90 -2.24
N PRO A 165 -14.59 6.54 -2.27
CA PRO A 165 -15.01 5.17 -2.57
C PRO A 165 -14.45 4.70 -3.90
N LYS A 166 -13.99 3.44 -3.97
CA LYS A 166 -13.35 2.89 -5.14
C LYS A 166 -13.86 1.49 -5.47
N LEU A 167 -14.25 1.28 -6.72
CA LEU A 167 -14.69 -0.01 -7.26
C LEU A 167 -13.74 -0.55 -8.33
N LEU A 168 -13.01 0.32 -9.01
CA LEU A 168 -11.97 -0.05 -9.97
C LEU A 168 -10.58 0.07 -9.34
N PRO A 169 -9.61 -0.75 -9.72
CA PRO A 169 -8.24 -0.70 -9.20
C PRO A 169 -7.41 0.46 -9.78
N ILE A 170 -8.05 1.49 -10.31
CA ILE A 170 -7.42 2.70 -10.85
C ILE A 170 -7.86 3.92 -10.05
N THR A 171 -7.00 4.94 -9.97
CA THR A 171 -7.35 6.19 -9.30
C THR A 171 -8.19 7.08 -10.19
N THR A 172 -9.13 7.82 -9.57
CA THR A 172 -10.03 8.76 -10.25
C THR A 172 -9.31 9.95 -10.89
N GLN A 173 -8.05 10.19 -10.55
CA GLN A 173 -7.25 11.30 -11.06
C GLN A 173 -6.47 10.96 -12.33
N LEU A 174 -6.44 9.69 -12.74
CA LEU A 174 -5.76 9.27 -13.96
C LEU A 174 -6.67 9.38 -15.18
N VAL A 175 -6.06 9.65 -16.33
CA VAL A 175 -6.77 9.71 -17.60
C VAL A 175 -7.47 8.40 -17.96
N GLU A 176 -6.93 7.27 -17.53
CA GLU A 176 -7.51 5.93 -17.69
C GLU A 176 -8.89 5.83 -17.02
N TYR A 177 -9.08 6.50 -15.87
CA TYR A 177 -10.40 6.54 -15.23
C TYR A 177 -11.41 7.30 -16.09
N THR A 178 -11.01 8.41 -16.72
CA THR A 178 -11.87 9.17 -17.63
C THR A 178 -12.33 8.31 -18.80
N ASN A 179 -11.45 7.47 -19.34
CA ASN A 179 -11.79 6.55 -20.44
C ASN A 179 -12.75 5.43 -20.00
N LEU A 180 -12.85 5.15 -18.71
CA LEU A 180 -13.68 4.10 -18.11
C LEU A 180 -14.87 4.64 -17.32
N VAL A 181 -15.16 5.94 -17.43
CA VAL A 181 -16.17 6.61 -16.58
C VAL A 181 -17.55 5.95 -16.66
N ASP A 182 -18.01 5.56 -17.84
CA ASP A 182 -19.30 4.90 -18.01
C ASP A 182 -19.33 3.53 -17.30
N THR A 183 -18.26 2.75 -17.42
CA THR A 183 -18.09 1.48 -16.71
C THR A 183 -18.03 1.70 -15.21
N ALA A 184 -17.28 2.71 -14.75
CA ALA A 184 -17.19 3.06 -13.33
C ALA A 184 -18.56 3.42 -12.76
N ARG A 185 -19.33 4.27 -13.44
CA ARG A 185 -20.68 4.67 -13.01
C ARG A 185 -21.66 3.50 -13.01
N ALA A 186 -21.58 2.63 -14.00
CA ALA A 186 -22.39 1.41 -14.02
C ALA A 186 -22.08 0.49 -12.84
N LEU A 187 -20.81 0.33 -12.48
CA LEU A 187 -20.39 -0.46 -11.32
C LEU A 187 -20.78 0.20 -9.99
N GLU A 188 -20.62 1.50 -9.86
CA GLU A 188 -21.04 2.27 -8.68
C GLU A 188 -22.54 2.11 -8.42
N THR A 189 -23.35 2.16 -9.48
CA THR A 189 -24.80 1.92 -9.39
C THR A 189 -25.11 0.46 -9.05
N LYS A 190 -24.47 -0.49 -9.73
CA LYS A 190 -24.68 -1.92 -9.52
C LYS A 190 -24.34 -2.36 -8.09
N TYR A 191 -23.26 -1.82 -7.53
CA TYR A 191 -22.70 -2.19 -6.25
C TYR A 191 -22.87 -1.11 -5.18
N ALA A 192 -23.88 -0.24 -5.34
CA ALA A 192 -24.30 0.64 -4.27
C ALA A 192 -24.63 -0.18 -3.01
N TYR A 193 -24.31 0.36 -1.83
CA TYR A 193 -24.58 -0.29 -0.55
C TYR A 193 -26.05 -0.70 -0.45
N ASP A 194 -26.28 -1.96 -0.11
CA ASP A 194 -27.61 -2.56 0.04
C ASP A 194 -27.49 -3.79 0.94
N LEU A 195 -27.65 -3.58 2.24
CA LEU A 195 -27.51 -4.62 3.26
C LEU A 195 -28.47 -5.78 3.04
N GLU A 196 -29.72 -5.48 2.69
CA GLU A 196 -30.74 -6.51 2.50
C GLU A 196 -30.44 -7.40 1.31
N LYS A 197 -29.97 -6.82 0.23
CA LYS A 197 -29.53 -7.57 -0.96
C LYS A 197 -28.29 -8.42 -0.64
N ALA A 198 -27.32 -7.87 0.11
CA ALA A 198 -26.15 -8.62 0.55
C ALA A 198 -26.55 -9.82 1.41
N ARG A 199 -27.42 -9.59 2.41
CA ARG A 199 -27.94 -10.61 3.32
C ARG A 199 -28.63 -11.73 2.55
N ALA A 200 -29.54 -11.39 1.64
CA ALA A 200 -30.29 -12.37 0.85
C ALA A 200 -29.36 -13.22 -0.06
N GLN A 201 -28.39 -12.57 -0.71
CA GLN A 201 -27.43 -13.27 -1.54
C GLN A 201 -26.53 -14.21 -0.73
N ILE A 202 -26.00 -13.72 0.40
CA ILE A 202 -25.16 -14.52 1.30
C ILE A 202 -25.96 -15.72 1.84
N ALA A 203 -27.19 -15.51 2.30
CA ALA A 203 -28.05 -16.60 2.80
C ALA A 203 -28.27 -17.68 1.75
N THR A 204 -28.66 -17.29 0.54
CA THR A 204 -28.87 -18.23 -0.58
C THR A 204 -27.63 -19.08 -0.84
N GLU A 205 -26.47 -18.45 -0.86
CA GLU A 205 -25.21 -19.17 -1.22
C GLU A 205 -24.68 -19.99 -0.05
N MET A 206 -24.84 -19.54 1.19
CA MET A 206 -24.48 -20.31 2.38
C MET A 206 -25.30 -21.60 2.51
N GLU A 207 -26.64 -21.49 2.31
CA GLU A 207 -27.53 -22.65 2.27
C GLU A 207 -27.14 -23.61 1.13
N ALA A 208 -26.83 -23.10 -0.05
CA ALA A 208 -26.37 -23.90 -1.19
C ALA A 208 -25.04 -24.61 -0.92
N MET A 209 -24.20 -24.07 -0.04
CA MET A 209 -22.97 -24.70 0.42
C MET A 209 -23.19 -25.68 1.59
N GLY A 210 -24.42 -25.87 2.06
CA GLY A 210 -24.77 -26.80 3.13
C GLY A 210 -24.75 -26.20 4.54
N ALA A 211 -24.55 -24.90 4.69
CA ALA A 211 -24.62 -24.23 5.97
C ALA A 211 -26.10 -23.98 6.36
N THR A 212 -26.35 -23.90 7.67
CA THR A 212 -27.65 -23.55 8.24
C THR A 212 -27.50 -22.34 9.15
N LEU A 213 -28.54 -21.51 9.24
CA LEU A 213 -28.57 -20.42 10.19
C LEU A 213 -29.11 -20.92 11.54
N GLY A 214 -28.28 -20.80 12.58
CA GLY A 214 -28.66 -21.20 13.94
C GLY A 214 -29.68 -20.26 14.57
N GLU A 215 -30.24 -20.64 15.74
CA GLU A 215 -31.18 -19.82 16.51
C GLU A 215 -30.53 -18.53 17.02
N ASP A 216 -29.22 -18.53 17.16
CA ASP A 216 -28.38 -17.37 17.52
C ASP A 216 -28.14 -16.40 16.34
N GLY A 217 -28.65 -16.72 15.16
CA GLY A 217 -28.46 -15.95 13.96
C GLY A 217 -27.07 -16.11 13.33
N LYS A 218 -26.32 -17.17 13.69
CA LYS A 218 -24.99 -17.47 13.15
C LYS A 218 -25.02 -18.65 12.18
N TRP A 219 -24.23 -18.54 11.12
CA TRP A 219 -24.03 -19.62 10.15
C TRP A 219 -23.26 -20.77 10.80
N GLN A 220 -23.76 -21.98 10.58
CA GLN A 220 -23.21 -23.22 11.12
C GLN A 220 -23.10 -24.27 10.01
N ILE A 221 -22.10 -25.14 10.13
CA ILE A 221 -21.98 -26.39 9.38
C ILE A 221 -21.76 -27.52 10.37
N ASP A 222 -22.55 -28.59 10.26
CA ASP A 222 -22.53 -29.71 11.20
C ASP A 222 -22.65 -29.30 12.68
N GLY A 223 -23.34 -28.18 12.95
CA GLY A 223 -23.55 -27.63 14.29
C GLY A 223 -22.42 -26.73 14.80
N GLU A 224 -21.32 -26.59 14.05
CA GLU A 224 -20.20 -25.71 14.40
C GLU A 224 -20.29 -24.36 13.67
N PRO A 225 -19.97 -23.25 14.35
CA PRO A 225 -20.03 -21.91 13.74
C PRO A 225 -19.07 -21.76 12.56
N VAL A 226 -19.55 -21.15 11.47
CA VAL A 226 -18.69 -20.72 10.35
C VAL A 226 -17.91 -19.49 10.79
N THR A 227 -16.65 -19.69 11.17
CA THR A 227 -15.78 -18.63 11.71
C THR A 227 -14.85 -18.09 10.65
N LEU A 228 -14.85 -16.78 10.48
CA LEU A 228 -13.95 -16.04 9.60
C LEU A 228 -12.78 -15.49 10.42
N ILE A 229 -11.55 -15.84 10.06
CA ILE A 229 -10.35 -15.20 10.61
C ILE A 229 -10.11 -13.91 9.82
N PHE A 230 -10.20 -12.76 10.47
CA PHE A 230 -9.97 -11.48 9.85
C PHE A 230 -8.73 -10.79 10.41
N LEU A 231 -7.69 -10.69 9.58
CA LEU A 231 -6.44 -10.03 9.92
C LEU A 231 -6.60 -8.51 9.72
N ILE A 232 -6.54 -7.77 10.81
CA ILE A 232 -6.72 -6.32 10.83
C ILE A 232 -5.38 -5.68 11.18
N ARG A 233 -4.86 -4.82 10.30
CA ARG A 233 -3.67 -4.04 10.64
C ARG A 233 -4.04 -2.97 11.69
N SER A 234 -3.24 -2.91 12.74
CA SER A 234 -3.37 -1.93 13.82
C SER A 234 -2.32 -0.82 13.76
N ASP A 235 -1.34 -0.96 12.85
CA ASP A 235 -0.30 0.04 12.60
C ASP A 235 -0.71 1.10 11.57
N GLY A 236 0.07 2.16 11.48
CA GLY A 236 -0.04 3.18 10.45
C GLY A 236 -0.80 4.42 10.91
N ASP A 237 -1.75 4.87 10.10
CA ASP A 237 -2.41 6.18 10.23
C ASP A 237 -3.66 6.19 11.14
N GLY A 238 -3.90 5.11 11.90
CA GLY A 238 -5.04 5.01 12.80
C GLY A 238 -6.39 4.70 12.12
N THR A 239 -6.46 4.62 10.79
CA THR A 239 -7.73 4.37 10.06
C THR A 239 -8.01 2.89 9.85
N ARG A 240 -6.98 2.04 9.86
CA ARG A 240 -7.10 0.62 9.48
C ARG A 240 -7.84 -0.22 10.48
N GLN A 241 -7.58 -0.02 11.78
CA GLN A 241 -8.29 -0.73 12.82
C GLN A 241 -9.79 -0.39 12.84
N PRO A 242 -10.24 0.88 12.89
CA PRO A 242 -11.67 1.22 12.81
C PRO A 242 -12.34 0.69 11.53
N MET A 243 -11.65 0.70 10.40
CA MET A 243 -12.17 0.13 9.15
C MET A 243 -12.33 -1.39 9.24
N GLY A 244 -11.35 -2.10 9.81
CA GLY A 244 -11.43 -3.54 10.04
C GLY A 244 -12.55 -3.91 11.01
N ASP A 245 -12.73 -3.14 12.09
CA ASP A 245 -13.83 -3.33 13.05
C ASP A 245 -15.20 -3.10 12.41
N TYR A 246 -15.34 -2.05 11.59
CA TYR A 246 -16.55 -1.82 10.83
C TYR A 246 -16.89 -2.99 9.90
N VAL A 247 -15.92 -3.46 9.11
CA VAL A 247 -16.12 -4.61 8.20
C VAL A 247 -16.47 -5.87 8.96
N SER A 248 -15.82 -6.13 10.11
CA SER A 248 -16.15 -7.26 10.99
C SER A 248 -17.58 -7.19 11.46
N ASN A 249 -18.04 -6.01 11.90
CA ASN A 249 -19.43 -5.82 12.32
C ASN A 249 -20.42 -6.11 11.19
N GLN A 250 -20.10 -5.68 9.95
CA GLN A 250 -20.96 -5.98 8.80
C GLN A 250 -21.02 -7.48 8.47
N LEU A 251 -19.90 -8.20 8.63
CA LEU A 251 -19.87 -9.66 8.46
C LEU A 251 -20.69 -10.36 9.56
N GLU A 252 -20.59 -9.91 10.79
CA GLU A 252 -21.38 -10.42 11.92
C GLU A 252 -22.88 -10.15 11.75
N GLU A 253 -23.24 -9.01 11.17
CA GLU A 253 -24.62 -8.60 10.86
C GLU A 253 -25.31 -9.55 9.87
N VAL A 254 -24.55 -10.17 8.97
CA VAL A 254 -25.06 -11.17 8.02
C VAL A 254 -24.85 -12.62 8.46
N GLY A 255 -24.52 -12.83 9.74
CA GLY A 255 -24.53 -14.12 10.43
C GLY A 255 -23.19 -14.84 10.52
N PHE A 256 -22.08 -14.26 10.10
CA PHE A 256 -20.78 -14.87 10.33
C PHE A 256 -20.30 -14.70 11.79
N THR A 257 -19.48 -15.63 12.25
CA THR A 257 -18.63 -15.44 13.41
C THR A 257 -17.30 -14.90 12.96
N VAL A 258 -16.80 -13.81 13.57
CA VAL A 258 -15.54 -13.18 13.14
C VAL A 258 -14.49 -13.21 14.25
N ASP A 259 -13.40 -13.93 14.01
CA ASP A 259 -12.18 -13.88 14.82
C ASP A 259 -11.29 -12.72 14.34
N ARG A 260 -11.32 -11.60 15.08
CA ARG A 260 -10.56 -10.39 14.76
C ARG A 260 -9.15 -10.48 15.28
N GLN A 261 -8.19 -10.55 14.38
CA GLN A 261 -6.76 -10.62 14.73
C GLN A 261 -6.06 -9.32 14.34
N TYR A 262 -5.72 -8.52 15.33
CA TYR A 262 -4.98 -7.27 15.13
C TYR A 262 -3.48 -7.56 14.97
N LYS A 263 -2.85 -6.97 13.94
CA LYS A 263 -1.46 -7.21 13.57
C LYS A 263 -0.70 -5.87 13.36
#